data_6812719b14814c7266caf640ffe76582
#
_entry.id   6812719b14814c7266caf640ffe76582
#
_cell.length_a   1.000
_cell.length_b   1.000
_cell.length_c   1.000
_cell.angle_alpha   90.00
_cell.angle_beta   90.00
_cell.angle_gamma   90.00
#
_symmetry.space_group_name_H-M   'P 1'
#
loop_
_entity.id
_entity.type
_entity.pdbx_description
1 polymer ?
#
loop_
_entity_poly.entity_id
_entity_poly.type
_entity_poly.pdbx_seq_one_letter_code
_entity_poly.pdbx_strand_id
1 'polypeptide(L)'
;MKIQLDMSTDWKMHTPWTNEHIQWLQDTGNVLTLVCGREAKVFCFHHDVNDQQKMTAWAKHFRNHYCNDAQIDLLKAPGQTRADYLLSMKFPSASIAPGPSIRAGDFAEILVADYLTYLQNYTVPRTRYDRKGVPNESTKGSDVLAFKRAVENPRDDELLVYEVKAKLSPGAKSMLQEAIDHSAKDHLRLAESLNGIKQRMIDRNEYSGVGMVNRFQDSVNQPYKLRFGAAAVCSDSAYDPAVLAGANTTTHPHSQDIEVLAIHGSDLMALAQALYERAAYEV
;
A
#
# COMPACT_ATOMS: atom_id res chain seq x y z
N MET A 1 28.69 -17.54 -11.92
CA MET A 1 28.03 -18.01 -10.68
C MET A 1 26.54 -18.13 -10.98
N LYS A 2 25.99 -19.35 -11.12
CA LYS A 2 24.54 -19.51 -11.27
C LYS A 2 23.92 -19.28 -9.89
N ILE A 3 23.23 -18.16 -9.72
CA ILE A 3 22.39 -17.93 -8.53
C ILE A 3 21.26 -18.95 -8.63
N GLN A 4 21.28 -19.94 -7.76
CA GLN A 4 20.17 -20.88 -7.63
C GLN A 4 19.05 -20.12 -6.92
N LEU A 5 18.03 -19.70 -7.68
CA LEU A 5 16.84 -19.07 -7.12
C LEU A 5 16.16 -20.09 -6.21
N ASP A 6 16.10 -19.78 -4.93
CA ASP A 6 15.33 -20.58 -3.99
C ASP A 6 13.84 -20.45 -4.36
N MET A 7 13.31 -21.53 -4.93
CA MET A 7 11.90 -21.67 -5.32
C MET A 7 11.05 -22.13 -4.14
N SER A 8 11.55 -22.01 -2.90
CA SER A 8 10.79 -22.36 -1.71
C SER A 8 9.47 -21.59 -1.66
N THR A 9 8.44 -22.25 -1.16
CA THR A 9 7.10 -21.66 -1.01
C THR A 9 7.02 -20.64 0.11
N ASP A 10 8.08 -20.46 0.87
CA ASP A 10 8.16 -19.59 2.04
C ASP A 10 8.77 -18.24 1.66
N TRP A 11 7.93 -17.34 1.15
CA TRP A 11 8.31 -15.98 0.76
C TRP A 11 8.46 -15.06 1.97
N LYS A 12 9.31 -15.42 2.92
CA LYS A 12 9.57 -14.60 4.10
C LYS A 12 10.33 -13.35 3.71
N MET A 13 9.74 -12.22 3.98
CA MET A 13 10.44 -10.95 3.93
C MET A 13 11.27 -10.78 5.21
N HIS A 14 12.55 -10.38 5.08
CA HIS A 14 13.49 -10.30 6.19
C HIS A 14 13.24 -9.14 7.17
N THR A 15 12.33 -8.22 6.84
CA THR A 15 12.03 -7.05 7.69
C THR A 15 11.00 -7.41 8.75
N PRO A 16 11.22 -7.11 10.03
CA PRO A 16 10.24 -7.35 11.08
C PRO A 16 9.06 -6.37 10.91
N TRP A 17 7.96 -6.87 10.37
CA TRP A 17 6.73 -6.13 10.20
C TRP A 17 5.78 -6.38 11.38
N THR A 18 5.04 -5.36 11.82
CA THR A 18 4.00 -5.50 12.82
C THR A 18 2.62 -5.48 12.17
N ASN A 19 1.67 -6.13 12.81
CA ASN A 19 0.26 -6.13 12.42
C ASN A 19 -0.65 -5.60 13.56
N GLU A 20 -0.09 -5.09 14.64
CA GLU A 20 -0.87 -4.69 15.81
C GLU A 20 -1.88 -3.58 15.48
N HIS A 21 -1.52 -2.62 14.64
CA HIS A 21 -2.38 -1.52 14.21
C HIS A 21 -3.58 -1.97 13.35
N ILE A 22 -3.50 -3.15 12.73
CA ILE A 22 -4.62 -3.71 11.96
C ILE A 22 -5.84 -4.05 12.85
N GLN A 23 -5.65 -4.23 14.15
CA GLN A 23 -6.76 -4.40 15.10
C GLN A 23 -7.68 -3.16 15.16
N TRP A 24 -7.18 -2.00 14.74
CA TRP A 24 -7.97 -0.77 14.61
C TRP A 24 -8.82 -0.74 13.32
N LEU A 25 -8.51 -1.56 12.32
CA LEU A 25 -9.26 -1.65 11.07
C LEU A 25 -10.38 -2.69 11.22
N GLN A 26 -11.60 -2.22 11.38
CA GLN A 26 -12.76 -3.07 11.62
C GLN A 26 -13.70 -3.06 10.42
N ASP A 27 -14.13 -4.25 10.00
CA ASP A 27 -15.21 -4.38 9.05
C ASP A 27 -16.49 -3.86 9.70
N THR A 28 -17.13 -2.88 9.06
CA THR A 28 -18.38 -2.30 9.59
C THR A 28 -19.57 -3.24 9.39
N GLY A 29 -19.42 -4.28 8.58
CA GLY A 29 -20.54 -5.13 8.11
C GLY A 29 -21.44 -4.41 7.11
N ASN A 30 -21.17 -3.13 6.80
CA ASN A 30 -21.91 -2.37 5.80
C ASN A 30 -21.26 -2.52 4.42
N VAL A 31 -22.09 -2.46 3.39
CA VAL A 31 -21.66 -2.36 2.01
C VAL A 31 -22.26 -1.12 1.38
N LEU A 32 -21.50 -0.45 0.53
CA LEU A 32 -22.03 0.61 -0.32
C LEU A 32 -22.42 -0.01 -1.67
N THR A 33 -23.70 0.03 -2.00
CA THR A 33 -24.16 -0.36 -3.33
C THR A 33 -23.90 0.80 -4.30
N LEU A 34 -23.00 0.60 -5.23
CA LEU A 34 -22.67 1.59 -6.26
C LEU A 34 -23.80 1.73 -7.27
N VAL A 35 -23.82 2.83 -8.04
CA VAL A 35 -24.87 3.08 -9.06
C VAL A 35 -24.97 1.97 -10.11
N CYS A 36 -23.93 1.18 -10.31
CA CYS A 36 -23.92 0.02 -11.22
C CYS A 36 -24.33 -1.29 -10.54
N GLY A 37 -24.77 -1.28 -9.27
CA GLY A 37 -25.14 -2.46 -8.49
C GLY A 37 -23.96 -3.23 -7.88
N ARG A 38 -22.71 -2.79 -8.10
CA ARG A 38 -21.55 -3.41 -7.43
C ARG A 38 -21.49 -2.99 -5.97
N GLU A 39 -21.05 -3.90 -5.13
CA GLU A 39 -20.86 -3.65 -3.71
C GLU A 39 -19.40 -3.25 -3.41
N ALA A 40 -19.23 -2.20 -2.62
CA ALA A 40 -17.97 -1.81 -2.02
C ALA A 40 -17.97 -2.14 -0.52
N LYS A 41 -16.94 -2.85 -0.06
CA LYS A 41 -16.75 -3.12 1.38
C LYS A 41 -16.39 -1.83 2.11
N VAL A 42 -16.91 -1.67 3.34
CA VAL A 42 -16.63 -0.50 4.17
C VAL A 42 -15.95 -0.94 5.47
N PHE A 43 -14.79 -0.36 5.71
CA PHE A 43 -14.04 -0.52 6.95
C PHE A 43 -13.95 0.80 7.70
N CYS A 44 -14.00 0.75 9.03
CA CYS A 44 -13.71 1.90 9.89
C CYS A 44 -12.37 1.68 10.61
N PHE A 45 -11.52 2.71 10.62
CA PHE A 45 -10.22 2.69 11.27
C PHE A 45 -10.29 3.43 12.62
N HIS A 46 -10.49 2.68 13.72
CA HIS A 46 -10.66 3.16 15.08
C HIS A 46 -9.32 3.30 15.80
N HIS A 47 -8.45 4.18 15.32
CA HIS A 47 -7.13 4.37 15.90
C HIS A 47 -7.15 5.08 17.25
N ASP A 48 -6.15 4.79 18.09
CA ASP A 48 -5.86 5.51 19.31
C ASP A 48 -4.40 5.97 19.33
N VAL A 49 -4.18 7.27 19.14
CA VAL A 49 -2.84 7.87 19.15
C VAL A 49 -2.19 7.83 20.55
N ASN A 50 -2.96 7.58 21.62
CA ASN A 50 -2.46 7.45 22.98
C ASN A 50 -1.98 6.03 23.32
N ASP A 51 -2.31 5.03 22.49
CA ASP A 51 -1.71 3.70 22.61
C ASP A 51 -0.24 3.77 22.14
N GLN A 52 0.62 4.18 23.07
CA GLN A 52 2.04 4.44 22.79
C GLN A 52 2.76 3.21 22.22
N GLN A 53 2.47 2.03 22.78
CA GLN A 53 3.11 0.79 22.34
C GLN A 53 2.78 0.48 20.89
N LYS A 54 1.50 0.49 20.55
CA LYS A 54 1.03 0.18 19.19
C LYS A 54 1.46 1.23 18.19
N MET A 55 1.39 2.51 18.57
CA MET A 55 1.87 3.62 17.72
C MET A 55 3.37 3.54 17.45
N THR A 56 4.21 3.20 18.47
CA THR A 56 5.66 3.05 18.26
C THR A 56 5.98 1.84 17.36
N ALA A 57 5.32 0.70 17.59
CA ALA A 57 5.48 -0.48 16.74
C ALA A 57 5.09 -0.17 15.28
N TRP A 58 3.97 0.52 15.10
CA TRP A 58 3.51 0.92 13.76
C TRP A 58 4.42 1.98 13.11
N ALA A 59 4.94 2.95 13.87
CA ALA A 59 5.88 3.93 13.35
C ALA A 59 7.16 3.29 12.82
N LYS A 60 7.68 2.27 13.50
CA LYS A 60 8.82 1.47 13.01
C LYS A 60 8.48 0.70 11.73
N HIS A 61 7.33 0.04 11.71
CA HIS A 61 6.80 -0.62 10.51
C HIS A 61 6.67 0.37 9.35
N PHE A 62 6.06 1.54 9.60
CA PHE A 62 5.87 2.59 8.60
C PHE A 62 7.20 3.11 8.04
N ARG A 63 8.18 3.38 8.91
CA ARG A 63 9.53 3.79 8.49
C ARG A 63 10.21 2.75 7.61
N ASN A 64 10.07 1.47 7.92
CA ASN A 64 10.66 0.39 7.15
C ASN A 64 10.18 0.33 5.69
N HIS A 65 9.02 0.90 5.35
CA HIS A 65 8.61 1.07 3.96
C HIS A 65 9.54 2.02 3.18
N TYR A 66 10.15 3.01 3.85
CA TYR A 66 11.04 4.00 3.24
C TYR A 66 12.51 3.65 3.37
N CYS A 67 12.91 3.18 4.53
CA CYS A 67 14.30 2.87 4.82
C CYS A 67 14.38 2.05 6.12
N ASN A 68 15.15 0.99 6.14
CA ASN A 68 15.45 0.29 7.39
C ASN A 68 16.60 0.95 8.16
N ASP A 69 16.73 0.65 9.43
CA ASP A 69 17.68 1.30 10.34
C ASP A 69 19.13 1.18 9.87
N ALA A 70 19.54 0.01 9.40
CA ALA A 70 20.89 -0.22 8.91
C ALA A 70 21.19 0.63 7.66
N GLN A 71 20.21 0.79 6.76
CA GLN A 71 20.36 1.66 5.60
C GLN A 71 20.45 3.14 6.00
N ILE A 72 19.66 3.58 6.99
CA ILE A 72 19.70 4.97 7.47
C ILE A 72 21.11 5.29 7.96
N ASP A 73 21.70 4.42 8.78
CA ASP A 73 23.03 4.64 9.36
C ASP A 73 24.15 4.68 8.31
N LEU A 74 23.97 3.99 7.19
CA LEU A 74 24.91 4.02 6.06
C LEU A 74 24.73 5.25 5.16
N LEU A 75 23.50 5.76 5.04
CA LEU A 75 23.14 6.80 4.06
C LEU A 75 23.18 8.23 4.64
N LYS A 76 23.00 8.37 5.96
CA LYS A 76 23.05 9.69 6.59
C LYS A 76 24.46 10.29 6.54
N ALA A 77 24.54 11.61 6.38
CA ALA A 77 25.80 12.31 6.39
C ALA A 77 26.45 12.29 7.81
N PRO A 78 27.80 12.39 7.90
CA PRO A 78 28.47 12.54 9.18
C PRO A 78 27.89 13.73 9.99
N GLY A 79 27.55 13.48 11.25
CA GLY A 79 26.93 14.47 12.13
C GLY A 79 25.41 14.65 11.96
N GLN A 80 24.81 14.06 10.95
CA GLN A 80 23.36 14.06 10.75
C GLN A 80 22.70 13.01 11.65
N THR A 81 21.57 13.36 12.29
CA THR A 81 20.75 12.39 13.01
C THR A 81 19.94 11.52 12.03
N ARG A 82 19.42 10.38 12.50
CA ARG A 82 18.49 9.56 11.70
C ARG A 82 17.21 10.35 11.34
N ALA A 83 16.69 11.13 12.29
CA ALA A 83 15.53 11.98 12.07
C ALA A 83 15.77 13.02 10.97
N ASP A 84 16.91 13.73 11.02
CA ASP A 84 17.25 14.72 9.98
C ASP A 84 17.32 14.08 8.59
N TYR A 85 17.93 12.88 8.49
CA TYR A 85 18.01 12.16 7.23
C TYR A 85 16.60 11.77 6.73
N LEU A 86 15.77 11.18 7.58
CA LEU A 86 14.42 10.76 7.19
C LEU A 86 13.56 11.94 6.75
N LEU A 87 13.55 13.03 7.52
CA LEU A 87 12.75 14.21 7.24
C LEU A 87 13.21 14.99 6.01
N SER A 88 14.52 15.01 5.73
CA SER A 88 15.07 15.76 4.58
C SER A 88 15.15 14.95 3.30
N MET A 89 15.35 13.62 3.39
CA MET A 89 15.68 12.79 2.23
C MET A 89 14.64 11.71 1.90
N LYS A 90 13.79 11.33 2.84
CA LYS A 90 12.85 10.20 2.66
C LYS A 90 11.39 10.61 2.79
N PHE A 91 11.03 11.32 3.83
CA PHE A 91 9.63 11.64 4.13
C PHE A 91 9.17 12.89 3.38
N PRO A 92 7.97 12.87 2.78
CA PRO A 92 7.39 14.07 2.19
C PRO A 92 7.25 15.18 3.23
N SER A 93 7.36 16.43 2.83
CA SER A 93 7.22 17.58 3.72
C SER A 93 5.86 17.58 4.44
N ALA A 94 5.85 17.94 5.73
CA ALA A 94 4.61 18.09 6.49
C ALA A 94 3.78 19.31 6.06
N SER A 95 4.43 20.37 5.53
CA SER A 95 3.81 21.67 5.31
C SER A 95 4.02 22.25 3.89
N ILE A 96 5.10 21.88 3.21
CA ILE A 96 5.41 22.43 1.87
C ILE A 96 4.72 21.57 0.81
N ALA A 97 3.85 22.20 0.00
CA ALA A 97 3.17 21.50 -1.11
C ALA A 97 4.20 20.95 -2.14
N PRO A 98 3.95 19.75 -2.70
CA PRO A 98 2.81 18.86 -2.52
C PRO A 98 2.94 17.86 -1.35
N GLY A 99 3.93 18.03 -0.46
CA GLY A 99 4.26 17.08 0.62
C GLY A 99 3.07 16.55 1.42
N PRO A 100 2.15 17.40 1.94
CA PRO A 100 1.00 16.91 2.71
C PRO A 100 0.08 15.97 1.92
N SER A 101 -0.14 16.22 0.63
CA SER A 101 -0.93 15.34 -0.22
C SER A 101 -0.23 14.01 -0.50
N ILE A 102 1.09 14.02 -0.63
CA ILE A 102 1.89 12.80 -0.81
C ILE A 102 1.91 11.98 0.49
N ARG A 103 2.02 12.62 1.67
CA ARG A 103 1.88 11.91 2.96
C ARG A 103 0.54 11.19 3.06
N ALA A 104 -0.54 11.86 2.66
CA ALA A 104 -1.87 11.26 2.67
C ALA A 104 -1.96 10.05 1.72
N GLY A 105 -1.41 10.15 0.52
CA GLY A 105 -1.34 9.06 -0.46
C GLY A 105 -0.51 7.89 0.05
N ASP A 106 0.74 8.14 0.44
CA ASP A 106 1.66 7.11 0.93
C ASP A 106 1.08 6.38 2.17
N PHE A 107 0.45 7.12 3.10
CA PHE A 107 -0.25 6.55 4.25
C PHE A 107 -1.39 5.61 3.83
N ALA A 108 -2.23 6.04 2.92
CA ALA A 108 -3.36 5.24 2.44
C ALA A 108 -2.92 3.98 1.69
N GLU A 109 -1.90 4.09 0.83
CA GLU A 109 -1.32 2.94 0.11
C GLU A 109 -0.73 1.92 1.08
N ILE A 110 -0.02 2.36 2.13
CA ILE A 110 0.53 1.49 3.18
C ILE A 110 -0.59 0.80 3.97
N LEU A 111 -1.64 1.54 4.35
CA LEU A 111 -2.77 0.97 5.07
C LEU A 111 -3.52 -0.09 4.24
N VAL A 112 -3.74 0.16 2.95
CA VAL A 112 -4.35 -0.83 2.04
C VAL A 112 -3.42 -2.04 1.84
N ALA A 113 -2.11 -1.82 1.74
CA ALA A 113 -1.14 -2.91 1.68
C ALA A 113 -1.17 -3.79 2.94
N ASP A 114 -1.36 -3.18 4.12
CA ASP A 114 -1.51 -3.88 5.39
C ASP A 114 -2.85 -4.64 5.46
N TYR A 115 -3.96 -4.04 5.01
CA TYR A 115 -5.24 -4.72 4.84
C TYR A 115 -5.10 -5.98 3.98
N LEU A 116 -4.48 -5.87 2.82
CA LEU A 116 -4.28 -7.01 1.91
C LEU A 116 -3.39 -8.09 2.54
N THR A 117 -2.34 -7.68 3.25
CA THR A 117 -1.42 -8.63 3.88
C THR A 117 -2.05 -9.36 5.06
N TYR A 118 -2.64 -8.63 6.00
CA TYR A 118 -3.01 -9.19 7.31
C TYR A 118 -4.46 -9.65 7.39
N LEU A 119 -5.38 -9.08 6.60
CA LEU A 119 -6.78 -9.48 6.60
C LEU A 119 -7.18 -10.32 5.38
N GLN A 120 -6.48 -10.14 4.23
CA GLN A 120 -6.79 -10.86 3.00
C GLN A 120 -5.78 -11.98 2.68
N ASN A 121 -4.70 -12.12 3.48
CA ASN A 121 -3.64 -13.14 3.33
C ASN A 121 -2.92 -13.09 1.98
N TYR A 122 -2.67 -11.88 1.46
CA TYR A 122 -1.79 -11.67 0.32
C TYR A 122 -0.35 -11.42 0.78
N THR A 123 0.62 -11.77 -0.04
CA THR A 123 2.00 -11.29 0.09
C THR A 123 2.14 -9.99 -0.68
N VAL A 124 2.40 -8.89 0.04
CA VAL A 124 2.63 -7.58 -0.57
C VAL A 124 4.10 -7.20 -0.45
N PRO A 125 4.84 -7.01 -1.56
CA PRO A 125 6.20 -6.49 -1.54
C PRO A 125 6.23 -5.09 -0.95
N ARG A 126 7.12 -4.87 0.03
CA ARG A 126 7.25 -3.59 0.73
C ARG A 126 8.42 -2.79 0.14
N THR A 127 8.43 -2.61 -1.19
CA THR A 127 9.57 -2.03 -1.93
C THR A 127 9.26 -0.68 -2.58
N ARG A 128 8.02 -0.16 -2.46
CA ARG A 128 7.55 1.00 -3.23
C ARG A 128 8.33 2.28 -2.90
N TYR A 129 8.64 2.52 -1.63
CA TYR A 129 9.22 3.79 -1.16
C TYR A 129 10.72 3.75 -0.87
N ASP A 130 11.35 2.58 -0.88
CA ASP A 130 12.76 2.43 -0.48
C ASP A 130 13.73 3.22 -1.35
N ARG A 131 13.42 3.38 -2.65
CA ARG A 131 14.19 4.17 -3.60
C ARG A 131 13.63 5.56 -3.88
N LYS A 132 12.77 6.07 -2.99
CA LYS A 132 12.28 7.45 -3.10
C LYS A 132 13.45 8.41 -2.95
N GLY A 133 13.87 9.00 -4.07
CA GLY A 133 15.02 9.92 -4.14
C GLY A 133 14.62 11.38 -3.93
N VAL A 134 13.36 11.73 -4.23
CA VAL A 134 12.78 13.06 -4.02
C VAL A 134 11.58 12.92 -3.09
N PRO A 135 11.67 13.43 -1.85
CA PRO A 135 10.62 13.25 -0.85
C PRO A 135 9.23 13.70 -1.30
N ASN A 136 9.15 14.87 -1.96
CA ASN A 136 7.90 15.50 -2.38
C ASN A 136 7.44 15.06 -3.79
N GLU A 137 7.82 13.88 -4.25
CA GLU A 137 7.31 13.27 -5.48
C GLU A 137 6.58 11.99 -5.19
N SER A 138 5.48 11.74 -5.93
CA SER A 138 4.80 10.45 -5.90
C SER A 138 5.64 9.39 -6.59
N THR A 139 5.64 8.18 -6.04
CA THR A 139 6.28 7.03 -6.68
C THR A 139 5.50 6.60 -7.92
N LYS A 140 6.22 6.19 -8.97
CA LYS A 140 5.61 5.68 -10.22
C LYS A 140 5.21 4.21 -10.11
N GLY A 141 4.33 3.78 -10.99
CA GLY A 141 3.82 2.41 -11.06
C GLY A 141 2.49 2.23 -10.32
N SER A 142 1.98 1.00 -10.27
CA SER A 142 0.76 0.66 -9.54
C SER A 142 0.95 0.85 -8.04
N ASP A 143 -0.10 1.25 -7.32
CA ASP A 143 0.00 1.62 -5.92
C ASP A 143 0.31 0.41 -5.04
N VAL A 144 -0.47 -0.68 -5.16
CA VAL A 144 -0.21 -1.92 -4.42
C VAL A 144 -0.33 -3.12 -5.35
N LEU A 145 0.72 -3.96 -5.39
CA LEU A 145 0.68 -5.28 -6.00
C LEU A 145 0.70 -6.33 -4.91
N ALA A 146 -0.26 -7.23 -4.95
CA ALA A 146 -0.44 -8.27 -3.95
C ALA A 146 -0.48 -9.65 -4.62
N PHE A 147 0.23 -10.61 -4.05
CA PHE A 147 0.43 -11.95 -4.60
C PHE A 147 -0.14 -12.98 -3.65
N LYS A 148 -0.86 -13.96 -4.19
CA LYS A 148 -1.40 -15.07 -3.40
C LYS A 148 -1.21 -16.37 -4.14
N ARG A 149 -0.65 -17.37 -3.45
CA ARG A 149 -0.53 -18.72 -3.97
C ARG A 149 -1.72 -19.56 -3.55
N ALA A 150 -2.27 -20.28 -4.51
CA ALA A 150 -3.23 -21.32 -4.24
C ALA A 150 -2.52 -22.60 -3.77
N VAL A 151 -3.13 -23.31 -2.83
CA VAL A 151 -2.54 -24.53 -2.24
C VAL A 151 -2.61 -25.70 -3.22
N GLU A 152 -3.73 -25.83 -3.94
CA GLU A 152 -4.03 -27.04 -4.72
C GLU A 152 -3.68 -26.89 -6.21
N ASN A 153 -3.98 -25.74 -6.79
CA ASN A 153 -3.84 -25.54 -8.23
C ASN A 153 -3.12 -24.21 -8.53
N PRO A 154 -1.91 -24.22 -9.11
CA PRO A 154 -1.19 -22.99 -9.45
C PRO A 154 -1.92 -22.05 -10.41
N ARG A 155 -2.92 -22.54 -11.17
CA ARG A 155 -3.75 -21.67 -12.03
C ARG A 155 -4.68 -20.76 -11.23
N ASP A 156 -4.90 -21.10 -9.96
CA ASP A 156 -5.69 -20.29 -9.03
C ASP A 156 -4.81 -19.31 -8.22
N ASP A 157 -3.49 -19.26 -8.48
CA ASP A 157 -2.64 -18.19 -7.98
C ASP A 157 -3.21 -16.85 -8.41
N GLU A 158 -3.12 -15.84 -7.55
CA GLU A 158 -3.70 -14.52 -7.81
C GLU A 158 -2.63 -13.42 -7.81
N LEU A 159 -2.69 -12.55 -8.79
CA LEU A 159 -2.03 -11.24 -8.79
C LEU A 159 -3.12 -10.17 -8.73
N LEU A 160 -3.17 -9.46 -7.63
CA LEU A 160 -4.13 -8.39 -7.41
C LEU A 160 -3.41 -7.04 -7.50
N VAL A 161 -3.90 -6.17 -8.37
CA VAL A 161 -3.39 -4.80 -8.59
C VAL A 161 -4.40 -3.82 -8.02
N TYR A 162 -3.98 -3.05 -7.01
CA TYR A 162 -4.85 -2.12 -6.30
C TYR A 162 -4.43 -0.68 -6.53
N GLU A 163 -5.38 0.17 -6.91
CA GLU A 163 -5.24 1.62 -6.97
C GLU A 163 -5.89 2.25 -5.74
N VAL A 164 -5.21 3.20 -5.12
CA VAL A 164 -5.62 3.82 -3.86
C VAL A 164 -5.73 5.33 -4.01
N LYS A 165 -6.82 5.90 -3.56
CA LYS A 165 -7.01 7.35 -3.47
C LYS A 165 -7.30 7.76 -2.03
N ALA A 166 -6.64 8.83 -1.58
CA ALA A 166 -6.79 9.37 -0.24
C ALA A 166 -7.46 10.75 -0.23
N LYS A 167 -8.37 10.94 0.72
CA LYS A 167 -8.93 12.25 1.05
C LYS A 167 -8.97 12.41 2.57
N LEU A 168 -7.85 12.88 3.14
CA LEU A 168 -7.70 13.00 4.59
C LEU A 168 -7.99 14.41 5.13
N SER A 169 -8.27 15.38 4.24
CA SER A 169 -8.75 16.73 4.57
C SER A 169 -10.24 16.85 4.37
N PRO A 170 -10.93 17.76 5.08
CA PRO A 170 -12.38 17.93 4.96
C PRO A 170 -12.90 18.14 3.54
N GLY A 171 -14.17 17.81 3.33
CA GLY A 171 -14.90 17.97 2.07
C GLY A 171 -14.94 16.69 1.25
N ALA A 172 -16.14 16.22 0.93
CA ALA A 172 -16.37 15.03 0.13
C ALA A 172 -15.86 15.21 -1.30
N LYS A 173 -15.32 14.11 -1.85
CA LYS A 173 -14.86 14.02 -3.24
C LYS A 173 -15.06 12.59 -3.74
N SER A 174 -15.31 12.43 -5.04
CA SER A 174 -15.51 11.11 -5.68
C SER A 174 -14.19 10.31 -5.83
N MET A 175 -13.49 10.10 -4.70
CA MET A 175 -12.19 9.40 -4.66
C MET A 175 -12.30 7.96 -5.16
N LEU A 176 -13.43 7.30 -4.88
CA LEU A 176 -13.65 5.93 -5.31
C LEU A 176 -13.74 5.81 -6.83
N GLN A 177 -14.43 6.77 -7.49
CA GLN A 177 -14.46 6.83 -8.96
C GLN A 177 -13.07 7.09 -9.53
N GLU A 178 -12.30 8.01 -8.93
CA GLU A 178 -10.93 8.27 -9.37
C GLU A 178 -10.05 7.01 -9.24
N ALA A 179 -10.19 6.24 -8.17
CA ALA A 179 -9.46 4.98 -8.00
C ALA A 179 -9.86 3.94 -9.06
N ILE A 180 -11.16 3.78 -9.34
CA ILE A 180 -11.67 2.88 -10.38
C ILE A 180 -11.12 3.27 -11.76
N ASP A 181 -11.18 4.55 -12.12
CA ASP A 181 -10.72 5.06 -13.42
C ASP A 181 -9.21 4.91 -13.62
N HIS A 182 -8.44 5.04 -12.55
CA HIS A 182 -6.98 4.86 -12.58
C HIS A 182 -6.61 3.37 -12.62
N SER A 183 -7.28 2.52 -11.84
CA SER A 183 -7.09 1.07 -11.84
C SER A 183 -7.31 0.47 -13.24
N ALA A 184 -8.23 1.03 -14.04
CA ALA A 184 -8.47 0.62 -15.42
C ALA A 184 -7.22 0.75 -16.32
N LYS A 185 -6.24 1.57 -15.93
CA LYS A 185 -4.99 1.81 -16.69
C LYS A 185 -3.80 0.98 -16.19
N ASP A 186 -3.93 0.35 -15.03
CA ASP A 186 -2.82 -0.34 -14.37
C ASP A 186 -2.31 -1.55 -15.15
N HIS A 187 -3.16 -2.20 -15.94
CA HIS A 187 -2.74 -3.29 -16.82
C HIS A 187 -1.63 -2.87 -17.80
N LEU A 188 -1.59 -1.60 -18.23
CA LEU A 188 -0.57 -1.05 -19.13
C LEU A 188 0.80 -0.89 -18.44
N ARG A 189 0.81 -0.75 -17.10
CA ARG A 189 2.02 -0.53 -16.28
C ARG A 189 2.46 -1.77 -15.52
N LEU A 190 1.70 -2.85 -15.60
CA LEU A 190 1.93 -4.05 -14.78
C LEU A 190 3.34 -4.62 -14.97
N ALA A 191 3.78 -4.76 -16.23
CA ALA A 191 5.10 -5.29 -16.53
C ALA A 191 6.24 -4.43 -15.95
N GLU A 192 6.11 -3.10 -16.04
CA GLU A 192 7.07 -2.15 -15.45
C GLU A 192 7.07 -2.23 -13.92
N SER A 193 5.88 -2.31 -13.31
CA SER A 193 5.72 -2.43 -11.86
C SER A 193 6.33 -3.72 -11.32
N LEU A 194 6.07 -4.87 -11.95
CA LEU A 194 6.67 -6.16 -11.61
C LEU A 194 8.20 -6.13 -11.75
N ASN A 195 8.71 -5.56 -12.85
CA ASN A 195 10.16 -5.42 -13.04
C ASN A 195 10.78 -4.50 -11.98
N GLY A 196 10.12 -3.40 -11.63
CA GLY A 196 10.58 -2.48 -10.58
C GLY A 196 10.66 -3.15 -9.20
N ILE A 197 9.65 -3.94 -8.83
CA ILE A 197 9.66 -4.74 -7.59
C ILE A 197 10.85 -5.71 -7.60
N LYS A 198 11.03 -6.45 -8.70
CA LYS A 198 12.10 -7.44 -8.84
C LYS A 198 13.49 -6.82 -8.69
N GLN A 199 13.73 -5.66 -9.31
CA GLN A 199 15.00 -4.94 -9.17
C GLN A 199 15.28 -4.56 -7.71
N ARG A 200 14.28 -4.04 -7.00
CA ARG A 200 14.42 -3.66 -5.59
C ARG A 200 14.65 -4.86 -4.68
N MET A 201 14.01 -6.01 -4.96
CA MET A 201 14.26 -7.26 -4.24
C MET A 201 15.70 -7.78 -4.46
N ILE A 202 16.23 -7.66 -5.69
CA ILE A 202 17.64 -8.01 -5.99
C ILE A 202 18.58 -7.13 -5.17
N ASP A 203 18.34 -5.82 -5.10
CA ASP A 203 19.18 -4.91 -4.32
C ASP A 203 19.15 -5.19 -2.81
N ARG A 204 18.06 -5.77 -2.32
CA ARG A 204 17.90 -6.19 -0.93
C ARG A 204 18.39 -7.63 -0.67
N ASN A 205 18.86 -8.36 -1.69
CA ASN A 205 19.16 -9.78 -1.64
C ASN A 205 17.97 -10.68 -1.26
N GLU A 206 16.73 -10.24 -1.55
CA GLU A 206 15.48 -10.97 -1.31
C GLU A 206 15.16 -11.90 -2.51
N TYR A 207 16.01 -12.88 -2.77
CA TYR A 207 15.91 -13.72 -3.98
C TYR A 207 14.68 -14.63 -4.02
N SER A 208 14.12 -15.02 -2.87
CA SER A 208 12.82 -15.72 -2.82
C SER A 208 11.69 -14.87 -3.36
N GLY A 209 11.69 -13.57 -3.05
CA GLY A 209 10.76 -12.59 -3.62
C GLY A 209 10.94 -12.41 -5.13
N VAL A 210 12.18 -12.45 -5.64
CA VAL A 210 12.44 -12.44 -7.09
C VAL A 210 11.79 -13.66 -7.77
N GLY A 211 11.88 -14.84 -7.16
CA GLY A 211 11.23 -16.08 -7.63
C GLY A 211 9.70 -15.93 -7.68
N MET A 212 9.12 -15.31 -6.65
CA MET A 212 7.68 -14.98 -6.61
C MET A 212 7.28 -14.11 -7.80
N VAL A 213 7.98 -13.00 -8.02
CA VAL A 213 7.64 -12.08 -9.12
C VAL A 213 7.80 -12.75 -10.47
N ASN A 214 8.85 -13.57 -10.68
CA ASN A 214 9.05 -14.33 -11.92
C ASN A 214 7.85 -15.24 -12.23
N ARG A 215 7.26 -15.88 -11.21
CA ARG A 215 6.06 -16.72 -11.35
C ARG A 215 4.90 -15.96 -12.01
N PHE A 216 4.73 -14.68 -11.68
CA PHE A 216 3.65 -13.84 -12.20
C PHE A 216 4.03 -13.02 -13.45
N GLN A 217 5.25 -13.14 -13.95
CA GLN A 217 5.67 -12.57 -15.24
C GLN A 217 5.50 -13.55 -16.41
N ASP A 218 5.22 -14.83 -16.15
CA ASP A 218 5.07 -15.88 -17.17
C ASP A 218 3.61 -16.36 -17.24
N SER A 219 2.70 -15.46 -17.60
CA SER A 219 1.26 -15.78 -17.69
C SER A 219 0.89 -16.78 -18.78
N VAL A 220 1.77 -16.99 -19.76
CA VAL A 220 1.53 -17.92 -20.89
C VAL A 220 1.79 -19.36 -20.45
N ASN A 221 2.97 -19.63 -19.89
CA ASN A 221 3.34 -20.99 -19.48
C ASN A 221 2.82 -21.32 -18.07
N GLN A 222 2.62 -20.31 -17.25
CA GLN A 222 2.15 -20.42 -15.87
C GLN A 222 0.96 -19.48 -15.63
N PRO A 223 -0.23 -19.79 -16.18
CA PRO A 223 -1.41 -18.95 -16.03
C PRO A 223 -1.79 -18.75 -14.55
N TYR A 224 -2.33 -17.59 -14.27
CA TYR A 224 -2.81 -17.17 -12.94
C TYR A 224 -4.03 -16.23 -13.11
N LYS A 225 -4.71 -15.92 -12.02
CA LYS A 225 -5.81 -14.96 -12.00
C LYS A 225 -5.26 -13.55 -11.79
N LEU A 226 -5.41 -12.69 -12.82
CA LEU A 226 -5.14 -11.26 -12.68
C LEU A 226 -6.42 -10.57 -12.21
N ARG A 227 -6.35 -9.87 -11.08
CA ARG A 227 -7.47 -9.16 -10.47
C ARG A 227 -7.12 -7.70 -10.26
N PHE A 228 -8.14 -6.86 -10.18
CA PHE A 228 -7.99 -5.43 -9.94
C PHE A 228 -8.80 -5.00 -8.72
N GLY A 229 -8.33 -3.96 -8.05
CA GLY A 229 -9.02 -3.34 -6.93
C GLY A 229 -8.90 -1.83 -6.96
N ALA A 230 -9.85 -1.17 -6.32
CA ALA A 230 -9.90 0.27 -6.14
C ALA A 230 -10.28 0.60 -4.70
N ALA A 231 -9.50 1.44 -4.03
CA ALA A 231 -9.77 1.87 -2.66
C ALA A 231 -9.86 3.38 -2.52
N ALA A 232 -10.81 3.82 -1.70
CA ALA A 232 -10.87 5.17 -1.17
C ALA A 232 -10.56 5.14 0.34
N VAL A 233 -9.58 5.93 0.79
CA VAL A 233 -9.26 6.14 2.20
C VAL A 233 -9.58 7.58 2.57
N CYS A 234 -10.51 7.78 3.50
CA CYS A 234 -11.06 9.09 3.84
C CYS A 234 -11.02 9.36 5.34
N SER A 235 -10.71 10.61 5.76
CA SER A 235 -11.13 11.02 7.11
C SER A 235 -12.65 11.10 7.19
N ASP A 236 -13.25 10.91 8.37
CA ASP A 236 -14.70 10.98 8.58
C ASP A 236 -15.28 12.31 8.10
N SER A 237 -14.52 13.40 8.20
CA SER A 237 -14.89 14.73 7.69
C SER A 237 -14.96 14.83 6.16
N ALA A 238 -14.45 13.82 5.44
CA ALA A 238 -14.50 13.71 3.97
C ALA A 238 -15.31 12.48 3.51
N TYR A 239 -15.69 11.60 4.42
CA TYR A 239 -16.46 10.40 4.13
C TYR A 239 -17.93 10.77 3.91
N ASP A 240 -18.41 10.58 2.69
CA ASP A 240 -19.80 10.72 2.32
C ASP A 240 -20.24 9.46 1.56
N PRO A 241 -21.04 8.59 2.20
CA PRO A 241 -21.51 7.36 1.57
C PRO A 241 -22.25 7.57 0.25
N ALA A 242 -23.03 8.67 0.13
CA ALA A 242 -23.78 8.97 -1.09
C ALA A 242 -22.85 9.34 -2.26
N VAL A 243 -21.80 10.14 -1.97
CA VAL A 243 -20.77 10.50 -2.97
C VAL A 243 -19.99 9.27 -3.41
N LEU A 244 -19.59 8.39 -2.47
CA LEU A 244 -18.87 7.16 -2.80
C LEU A 244 -19.74 6.16 -3.56
N ALA A 245 -21.01 6.00 -3.17
CA ALA A 245 -21.97 5.14 -3.87
C ALA A 245 -22.29 5.62 -5.30
N GLY A 246 -22.06 6.89 -5.60
CA GLY A 246 -22.13 7.43 -6.96
C GLY A 246 -21.09 6.87 -7.93
N ALA A 247 -20.11 6.09 -7.46
CA ALA A 247 -19.10 5.48 -8.31
C ALA A 247 -19.67 4.37 -9.22
N ASN A 248 -19.01 4.16 -10.36
CA ASN A 248 -19.44 3.23 -11.40
C ASN A 248 -18.25 2.43 -11.97
N THR A 249 -18.37 1.12 -12.00
CA THR A 249 -17.31 0.22 -12.52
C THR A 249 -17.57 -0.25 -13.94
N THR A 250 -18.68 0.10 -14.59
CA THR A 250 -19.09 -0.49 -15.88
C THR A 250 -18.11 -0.26 -17.02
N THR A 251 -17.35 0.84 -16.96
CA THR A 251 -16.31 1.15 -17.97
C THR A 251 -14.96 0.52 -17.67
N HIS A 252 -14.79 -0.11 -16.51
CA HIS A 252 -13.55 -0.79 -16.16
C HIS A 252 -13.40 -2.09 -16.96
N PRO A 253 -12.21 -2.41 -17.54
CA PRO A 253 -11.98 -3.64 -18.31
C PRO A 253 -12.32 -4.92 -17.54
N HIS A 254 -12.22 -4.90 -16.22
CA HIS A 254 -12.55 -5.99 -15.31
C HIS A 254 -13.77 -5.65 -14.45
N SER A 255 -14.79 -5.03 -15.04
CA SER A 255 -16.00 -4.57 -14.33
C SER A 255 -16.74 -5.67 -13.57
N GLN A 256 -16.57 -6.92 -13.97
CA GLN A 256 -17.27 -8.07 -13.35
C GLN A 256 -16.64 -8.55 -12.05
N ASP A 257 -15.34 -8.29 -11.82
CA ASP A 257 -14.58 -8.86 -10.71
C ASP A 257 -13.66 -7.87 -9.99
N ILE A 258 -13.71 -6.56 -10.34
CA ILE A 258 -12.98 -5.53 -9.60
C ILE A 258 -13.44 -5.47 -8.15
N GLU A 259 -12.49 -5.52 -7.23
CA GLU A 259 -12.73 -5.31 -5.81
C GLU A 259 -12.84 -3.82 -5.49
N VAL A 260 -13.82 -3.44 -4.69
CA VAL A 260 -14.04 -2.04 -4.31
C VAL A 260 -14.05 -1.92 -2.79
N LEU A 261 -13.24 -0.99 -2.27
CA LEU A 261 -13.00 -0.81 -0.85
C LEU A 261 -13.11 0.65 -0.45
N ALA A 262 -13.80 0.93 0.66
CA ALA A 262 -13.78 2.21 1.33
C ALA A 262 -13.24 2.00 2.76
N ILE A 263 -12.26 2.79 3.16
CA ILE A 263 -11.76 2.87 4.54
C ILE A 263 -11.97 4.28 5.02
N HIS A 264 -12.59 4.45 6.18
CA HIS A 264 -12.72 5.75 6.81
C HIS A 264 -12.32 5.72 8.29
N GLY A 265 -12.05 6.88 8.86
CA GLY A 265 -11.71 7.01 10.28
C GLY A 265 -11.57 8.46 10.69
N SER A 266 -11.59 8.71 11.99
CA SER A 266 -11.47 10.06 12.53
C SER A 266 -10.06 10.61 12.29
N ASP A 267 -9.97 11.88 11.89
CA ASP A 267 -8.72 12.66 11.83
C ASP A 267 -7.49 11.93 11.24
N LEU A 268 -7.69 11.15 10.16
CA LEU A 268 -6.61 10.35 9.55
C LEU A 268 -5.42 11.19 9.08
N MET A 269 -5.61 12.48 8.79
CA MET A 269 -4.48 13.35 8.45
C MET A 269 -3.61 13.65 9.67
N ALA A 270 -4.22 13.91 10.83
CA ALA A 270 -3.49 14.10 12.08
C ALA A 270 -2.75 12.82 12.50
N LEU A 271 -3.42 11.67 12.36
CA LEU A 271 -2.79 10.35 12.55
C LEU A 271 -1.58 10.14 11.63
N ALA A 272 -1.71 10.40 10.34
CA ALA A 272 -0.61 10.27 9.39
C ALA A 272 0.57 11.18 9.78
N GLN A 273 0.31 12.44 10.16
CA GLN A 273 1.36 13.34 10.64
C GLN A 273 2.08 12.82 11.88
N ALA A 274 1.31 12.37 12.88
CA ALA A 274 1.87 11.79 14.10
C ALA A 274 2.71 10.54 13.82
N LEU A 275 2.28 9.71 12.86
CA LEU A 275 3.00 8.50 12.47
C LEU A 275 4.35 8.83 11.79
N TYR A 276 4.38 9.81 10.88
CA TYR A 276 5.63 10.28 10.28
C TYR A 276 6.59 10.88 11.30
N GLU A 277 6.07 11.65 12.26
CA GLU A 277 6.87 12.25 13.33
C GLU A 277 7.50 11.17 14.21
N ARG A 278 6.71 10.22 14.70
CA ARG A 278 7.22 9.08 15.48
C ARG A 278 8.22 8.26 14.69
N ALA A 279 7.92 7.96 13.43
CA ALA A 279 8.82 7.22 12.56
C ALA A 279 10.19 7.91 12.36
N ALA A 280 10.25 9.23 12.49
CA ALA A 280 11.50 9.99 12.43
C ALA A 280 12.26 10.00 13.74
N TYR A 281 11.58 10.18 14.89
CA TYR A 281 12.21 10.54 16.16
C TYR A 281 12.30 9.42 17.20
N GLU A 282 11.39 8.45 17.17
CA GLU A 282 11.26 7.46 18.28
C GLU A 282 12.05 6.16 18.07
N VAL A 283 12.98 6.09 17.13
CA VAL A 283 13.62 4.81 16.84
C VAL A 283 15.12 4.94 16.69
#